data_e1a3c5c195af27b3026c353cea8f8149
#
_entry.id   e1a3c5c195af27b3026c353cea8f8149
#
_cell.length_a   1.000
_cell.length_b   1.000
_cell.length_c   1.000
_cell.angle_alpha   90.00
_cell.angle_beta   90.00
_cell.angle_gamma   90.00
#
_symmetry.space_group_name_H-M   'P 1'
#
loop_
_entity.id
_entity.type
_entity.pdbx_description
1 polymer ?
#
loop_
_entity_poly.entity_id
_entity_poly.type
_entity_poly.pdbx_seq_one_letter_code
_entity_poly.pdbx_strand_id
1 'polypeptide(L)'
;NVLRISAVNAIAHGGKVVPAPYGVQRRMSDSDDRVDLLKKKMWETDYLNPYYLYVSHNEDSHEERKGIKDLFKNNIWALVDETRVSYEDFLFRLKQSKFMICPRGNAIDCHRNWEVLYMKRVPVMKRDPYLQELFKNYPVLWVDDFAEITQKMLMDNYHLCEEAQNIILGQLSLPYYFHTTVHQALYA
;
A
#
# COMPACT_ATOMS: atom_id res chain seq x y z
N ASN A 1 3.59 32.31 -13.41
CA ASN A 1 4.30 31.66 -12.32
C ASN A 1 3.60 30.33 -11.96
N VAL A 2 4.34 29.20 -12.03
CA VAL A 2 3.86 27.91 -11.57
C VAL A 2 4.09 27.83 -10.06
N LEU A 3 3.04 27.58 -9.28
CA LEU A 3 3.12 27.45 -7.82
C LEU A 3 3.62 26.04 -7.46
N ARG A 4 2.92 25.01 -7.94
CA ARG A 4 3.27 23.59 -7.74
C ARG A 4 2.91 22.74 -8.95
N ILE A 5 3.61 21.61 -9.10
CA ILE A 5 3.36 20.57 -10.10
C ILE A 5 3.14 19.26 -9.33
N SER A 6 1.99 18.63 -9.48
CA SER A 6 1.74 17.28 -8.98
C SER A 6 2.10 16.25 -10.04
N ALA A 7 2.94 15.29 -9.70
CA ALA A 7 3.40 14.27 -10.64
C ALA A 7 3.33 12.87 -10.03
N VAL A 8 2.73 11.93 -10.77
CA VAL A 8 2.67 10.52 -10.41
C VAL A 8 4.01 9.86 -10.77
N ASN A 9 4.58 9.11 -9.82
CA ASN A 9 5.84 8.38 -10.01
C ASN A 9 6.99 9.25 -10.53
N ALA A 10 7.11 10.48 -10.05
CA ALA A 10 8.17 11.38 -10.43
C ALA A 10 9.53 10.87 -9.94
N ILE A 11 10.50 10.78 -10.85
CA ILE A 11 11.88 10.36 -10.53
C ILE A 11 12.57 11.42 -9.65
N ALA A 12 12.25 12.70 -9.88
CA ALA A 12 12.73 13.81 -9.06
C ALA A 12 11.53 14.57 -8.48
N HIS A 13 11.60 14.91 -7.20
CA HIS A 13 10.61 15.70 -6.49
C HIS A 13 11.30 16.70 -5.57
N GLY A 14 10.52 17.63 -5.03
CA GLY A 14 11.01 18.75 -4.22
C GLY A 14 10.85 20.09 -4.93
N GLY A 15 11.06 21.19 -4.21
CA GLY A 15 10.77 22.51 -4.71
C GLY A 15 9.29 22.64 -5.10
N LYS A 16 9.03 22.79 -6.41
CA LYS A 16 7.67 22.92 -6.96
C LYS A 16 7.03 21.58 -7.36
N VAL A 17 7.79 20.49 -7.41
CA VAL A 17 7.28 19.16 -7.79
C VAL A 17 6.93 18.39 -6.54
N VAL A 18 5.69 17.94 -6.41
CA VAL A 18 5.20 17.13 -5.30
C VAL A 18 4.66 15.80 -5.81
N PRO A 19 4.85 14.70 -5.06
CA PRO A 19 4.30 13.40 -5.41
C PRO A 19 2.79 13.44 -5.54
N ALA A 20 2.25 12.74 -6.54
CA ALA A 20 0.82 12.52 -6.68
C ALA A 20 0.51 11.02 -6.57
N PRO A 21 -0.61 10.64 -5.93
CA PRO A 21 -0.98 9.25 -5.72
C PRO A 21 -1.34 8.57 -7.04
N TYR A 22 -0.92 7.31 -7.21
CA TYR A 22 -1.35 6.45 -8.30
C TYR A 22 -2.77 5.91 -8.07
N GLY A 23 -3.11 5.67 -6.80
CA GLY A 23 -4.43 5.22 -6.38
C GLY A 23 -4.73 3.75 -6.71
N VAL A 24 -5.99 3.33 -6.46
CA VAL A 24 -6.44 1.97 -6.72
C VAL A 24 -6.70 1.72 -8.20
N GLN A 25 -6.51 0.48 -8.64
CA GLN A 25 -6.79 0.08 -10.01
C GLN A 25 -8.28 -0.03 -10.24
N ARG A 26 -8.80 0.72 -11.22
CA ARG A 26 -10.23 0.74 -11.50
C ARG A 26 -10.71 -0.52 -12.22
N ARG A 27 -10.04 -0.93 -13.29
CA ARG A 27 -10.45 -2.04 -14.16
C ARG A 27 -9.27 -2.76 -14.79
N MET A 28 -9.35 -4.09 -14.87
CA MET A 28 -8.44 -4.91 -15.70
C MET A 28 -9.12 -5.37 -16.99
N SER A 29 -10.44 -5.57 -16.95
CA SER A 29 -11.29 -5.95 -18.09
C SER A 29 -12.70 -5.44 -17.86
N ASP A 30 -13.58 -5.55 -18.86
CA ASP A 30 -14.99 -5.12 -18.76
C ASP A 30 -15.80 -5.93 -17.73
N SER A 31 -15.33 -7.11 -17.34
CA SER A 31 -15.94 -7.99 -16.34
C SER A 31 -15.38 -7.86 -14.93
N ASP A 32 -14.32 -7.04 -14.72
CA ASP A 32 -13.60 -6.94 -13.44
C ASP A 32 -13.70 -5.51 -12.88
N ASP A 33 -14.75 -5.24 -12.09
CA ASP A 33 -14.87 -3.98 -11.37
C ASP A 33 -14.21 -4.09 -9.98
N ARG A 34 -12.89 -3.90 -9.96
CA ARG A 34 -12.07 -3.98 -8.75
C ARG A 34 -12.45 -2.95 -7.70
N VAL A 35 -12.91 -1.78 -8.11
CA VAL A 35 -13.31 -0.72 -7.17
C VAL A 35 -14.57 -1.13 -6.42
N ASP A 36 -15.56 -1.71 -7.09
CA ASP A 36 -16.78 -2.13 -6.42
C ASP A 36 -16.54 -3.35 -5.52
N LEU A 37 -15.69 -4.28 -5.94
CA LEU A 37 -15.29 -5.39 -5.10
C LEU A 37 -14.50 -4.91 -3.87
N LEU A 38 -13.57 -3.98 -4.05
CA LEU A 38 -12.84 -3.36 -2.95
C LEU A 38 -13.80 -2.69 -1.96
N LYS A 39 -14.73 -1.85 -2.46
CA LYS A 39 -15.76 -1.21 -1.62
C LYS A 39 -16.58 -2.23 -0.85
N LYS A 40 -17.08 -3.27 -1.51
CA LYS A 40 -17.83 -4.34 -0.86
C LYS A 40 -17.02 -4.97 0.28
N LYS A 41 -15.77 -5.37 0.01
CA LYS A 41 -14.90 -6.02 0.99
C LYS A 41 -14.48 -5.11 2.13
N MET A 42 -14.37 -3.81 1.92
CA MET A 42 -14.08 -2.84 2.98
C MET A 42 -15.13 -2.83 4.10
N TRP A 43 -16.41 -3.00 3.74
CA TRP A 43 -17.54 -2.95 4.68
C TRP A 43 -17.90 -4.32 5.28
N GLU A 44 -17.31 -5.41 4.78
CA GLU A 44 -17.49 -6.72 5.42
C GLU A 44 -16.84 -6.74 6.79
N THR A 45 -17.47 -7.44 7.74
CA THR A 45 -16.92 -7.64 9.09
C THR A 45 -15.51 -8.24 9.01
N ASP A 46 -14.61 -7.76 9.84
CA ASP A 46 -13.26 -8.32 9.92
C ASP A 46 -13.31 -9.76 10.42
N TYR A 47 -12.62 -10.62 9.70
CA TYR A 47 -12.37 -12.00 10.13
C TYR A 47 -11.27 -12.03 11.19
N LEU A 48 -11.07 -13.17 11.83
CA LEU A 48 -9.88 -13.41 12.63
C LEU A 48 -8.65 -13.09 11.79
N ASN A 49 -7.72 -12.31 12.34
CA ASN A 49 -6.46 -11.91 11.69
C ASN A 49 -5.31 -12.78 12.22
N PRO A 50 -5.23 -14.07 11.82
CA PRO A 50 -4.25 -15.00 12.36
C PRO A 50 -2.82 -14.67 11.91
N TYR A 51 -2.66 -13.94 10.80
CA TYR A 51 -1.37 -13.66 10.21
C TYR A 51 -0.90 -12.24 10.51
N TYR A 52 0.39 -12.11 10.79
CA TYR A 52 1.02 -10.80 10.91
C TYR A 52 1.31 -10.21 9.53
N LEU A 53 1.78 -11.01 8.58
CA LEU A 53 2.26 -10.55 7.29
C LEU A 53 1.53 -11.25 6.15
N TYR A 54 1.19 -10.50 5.10
CA TYR A 54 0.75 -11.03 3.82
C TYR A 54 1.76 -10.70 2.72
N VAL A 55 2.10 -11.69 1.91
CA VAL A 55 3.04 -11.58 0.78
C VAL A 55 2.35 -12.07 -0.49
N SER A 56 2.00 -11.15 -1.36
CA SER A 56 1.32 -11.45 -2.63
C SER A 56 1.69 -10.43 -3.70
N HIS A 57 2.52 -10.84 -4.65
CA HIS A 57 2.93 -10.01 -5.78
C HIS A 57 3.36 -10.88 -6.97
N ASN A 58 3.37 -10.27 -8.17
CA ASN A 58 3.99 -10.88 -9.34
C ASN A 58 5.48 -10.51 -9.36
N GLU A 59 6.35 -11.49 -9.41
CA GLU A 59 7.81 -11.31 -9.40
C GLU A 59 8.35 -10.75 -10.72
N ASP A 60 7.63 -10.96 -11.83
CA ASP A 60 8.08 -10.54 -13.17
C ASP A 60 8.02 -9.02 -13.39
N SER A 61 7.31 -8.29 -12.54
CA SER A 61 7.09 -6.86 -12.75
C SER A 61 8.29 -5.99 -12.35
N HIS A 62 9.21 -6.47 -11.53
CA HIS A 62 10.42 -5.75 -11.12
C HIS A 62 11.41 -6.68 -10.43
N GLU A 63 12.72 -6.47 -10.65
CA GLU A 63 13.79 -7.28 -10.04
C GLU A 63 13.72 -7.35 -8.50
N GLU A 64 13.36 -6.24 -7.87
CA GLU A 64 13.23 -6.14 -6.41
C GLU A 64 12.22 -7.13 -5.82
N ARG A 65 11.30 -7.65 -6.63
CA ARG A 65 10.26 -8.59 -6.19
C ARG A 65 10.74 -10.03 -6.10
N LYS A 66 11.82 -10.34 -6.79
CA LYS A 66 12.35 -11.70 -6.87
C LYS A 66 12.85 -12.17 -5.51
N GLY A 67 12.47 -13.38 -5.15
CA GLY A 67 12.92 -14.02 -3.91
C GLY A 67 12.25 -13.51 -2.61
N ILE A 68 11.43 -12.46 -2.65
CA ILE A 68 10.75 -11.98 -1.42
C ILE A 68 9.85 -13.07 -0.82
N LYS A 69 9.14 -13.83 -1.65
CA LYS A 69 8.26 -14.91 -1.18
C LYS A 69 9.05 -15.99 -0.44
N ASP A 70 10.25 -16.30 -0.92
CA ASP A 70 11.12 -17.33 -0.32
C ASP A 70 11.57 -16.95 1.10
N LEU A 71 11.67 -15.67 1.42
CA LEU A 71 12.00 -15.19 2.77
C LEU A 71 10.91 -15.57 3.79
N PHE A 72 9.66 -15.71 3.35
CA PHE A 72 8.53 -15.79 4.28
C PHE A 72 7.71 -17.09 4.17
N LYS A 73 7.83 -17.88 3.11
CA LYS A 73 6.99 -19.06 2.86
C LYS A 73 6.98 -20.12 3.97
N ASN A 74 8.04 -20.18 4.78
CA ASN A 74 8.15 -21.14 5.88
C ASN A 74 7.78 -20.53 7.26
N ASN A 75 7.32 -19.28 7.32
CA ASN A 75 6.96 -18.62 8.56
C ASN A 75 5.47 -18.78 8.85
N ILE A 76 5.13 -19.42 9.97
CA ILE A 76 3.72 -19.65 10.37
C ILE A 76 2.92 -18.37 10.63
N TRP A 77 3.62 -17.25 10.86
CA TRP A 77 3.02 -15.93 11.07
C TRP A 77 2.82 -15.14 9.76
N ALA A 78 3.25 -15.68 8.62
CA ALA A 78 3.10 -15.08 7.30
C ALA A 78 2.17 -15.92 6.40
N LEU A 79 1.31 -15.24 5.65
CA LEU A 79 0.51 -15.81 4.58
C LEU A 79 1.18 -15.46 3.24
N VAL A 80 1.59 -16.45 2.48
CA VAL A 80 2.32 -16.24 1.22
C VAL A 80 1.55 -16.86 0.05
N ASP A 81 1.30 -16.06 -0.97
CA ASP A 81 0.76 -16.54 -2.25
C ASP A 81 1.90 -16.97 -3.17
N GLU A 82 2.15 -18.25 -3.27
CA GLU A 82 3.16 -18.77 -4.19
C GLU A 82 2.76 -18.54 -5.66
N THR A 83 1.47 -18.67 -5.94
CA THR A 83 0.88 -18.44 -7.26
C THR A 83 -0.06 -17.24 -7.28
N ARG A 84 -0.47 -16.83 -8.47
CA ARG A 84 -1.45 -15.75 -8.63
C ARG A 84 -2.82 -16.19 -8.11
N VAL A 85 -3.43 -15.38 -7.27
CA VAL A 85 -4.80 -15.56 -6.75
C VAL A 85 -5.77 -14.61 -7.45
N SER A 86 -7.06 -14.89 -7.32
CA SER A 86 -8.11 -13.95 -7.76
C SER A 86 -8.05 -12.64 -6.96
N TYR A 87 -8.61 -11.56 -7.49
CA TYR A 87 -8.63 -10.29 -6.76
C TYR A 87 -9.51 -10.38 -5.48
N GLU A 88 -10.59 -11.17 -5.55
CA GLU A 88 -11.42 -11.42 -4.36
C GLU A 88 -10.68 -12.19 -3.28
N ASP A 89 -9.97 -13.26 -3.63
CA ASP A 89 -9.13 -14.02 -2.69
C ASP A 89 -8.00 -13.15 -2.12
N PHE A 90 -7.41 -12.30 -2.95
CA PHE A 90 -6.42 -11.34 -2.50
C PHE A 90 -6.97 -10.43 -1.39
N LEU A 91 -8.13 -9.81 -1.61
CA LEU A 91 -8.76 -8.94 -0.61
C LEU A 91 -9.17 -9.72 0.65
N PHE A 92 -9.67 -10.95 0.50
CA PHE A 92 -10.00 -11.82 1.63
C PHE A 92 -8.76 -12.15 2.46
N ARG A 93 -7.66 -12.56 1.84
CA ARG A 93 -6.38 -12.87 2.51
C ARG A 93 -5.75 -11.65 3.15
N LEU A 94 -5.86 -10.50 2.49
CA LEU A 94 -5.41 -9.23 3.04
C LEU A 94 -6.14 -8.91 4.35
N LYS A 95 -7.44 -9.15 4.44
CA LYS A 95 -8.22 -9.00 5.68
C LYS A 95 -7.78 -9.94 6.80
N GLN A 96 -7.23 -11.10 6.49
CA GLN A 96 -6.71 -12.05 7.47
C GLN A 96 -5.31 -11.68 8.01
N SER A 97 -4.71 -10.60 7.51
CA SER A 97 -3.37 -10.18 7.86
C SER A 97 -3.37 -8.75 8.41
N LYS A 98 -2.31 -8.38 9.12
CA LYS A 98 -2.14 -7.04 9.71
C LYS A 98 -1.29 -6.15 8.82
N PHE A 99 -0.20 -6.69 8.32
CA PHE A 99 0.77 -6.04 7.45
C PHE A 99 0.79 -6.71 6.08
N MET A 100 1.14 -5.96 5.05
CA MET A 100 1.36 -6.53 3.71
C MET A 100 2.62 -5.96 3.07
N ILE A 101 3.46 -6.81 2.51
CA ILE A 101 4.62 -6.39 1.71
C ILE A 101 4.14 -5.76 0.40
N CYS A 102 4.60 -4.54 0.18
CA CYS A 102 4.27 -3.72 -0.97
C CYS A 102 5.55 -3.32 -1.74
N PRO A 103 6.18 -4.24 -2.46
CA PRO A 103 7.35 -3.94 -3.25
C PRO A 103 6.97 -3.13 -4.49
N ARG A 104 7.87 -2.23 -4.92
CA ARG A 104 7.65 -1.50 -6.17
C ARG A 104 7.41 -2.47 -7.35
N GLY A 105 6.70 -1.99 -8.35
CA GLY A 105 6.54 -2.69 -9.62
C GLY A 105 7.24 -1.91 -10.73
N ASN A 106 6.62 -1.86 -11.93
CA ASN A 106 7.08 -1.00 -13.02
C ASN A 106 7.12 0.47 -12.60
N ALA A 107 6.25 0.85 -11.68
CA ALA A 107 6.19 2.17 -11.07
C ALA A 107 6.67 2.11 -9.60
N ILE A 108 7.13 3.25 -9.06
CA ILE A 108 7.55 3.38 -7.65
C ILE A 108 6.32 3.28 -6.75
N ASP A 109 5.28 4.09 -7.01
CA ASP A 109 3.97 3.94 -6.38
C ASP A 109 3.12 2.94 -7.17
N CYS A 110 2.50 2.01 -6.47
CA CYS A 110 1.69 0.95 -7.03
C CYS A 110 0.27 0.97 -6.46
N HIS A 111 -0.71 0.47 -7.22
CA HIS A 111 -2.09 0.31 -6.75
C HIS A 111 -2.18 -0.43 -5.42
N ARG A 112 -1.31 -1.43 -5.20
CA ARG A 112 -1.26 -2.26 -4.02
C ARG A 112 -1.10 -1.47 -2.73
N ASN A 113 -0.28 -0.41 -2.75
CA ASN A 113 -0.06 0.46 -1.59
C ASN A 113 -1.39 1.05 -1.10
N TRP A 114 -2.22 1.51 -2.04
CA TRP A 114 -3.52 2.11 -1.77
C TRP A 114 -4.59 1.09 -1.40
N GLU A 115 -4.62 -0.07 -2.08
CA GLU A 115 -5.52 -1.17 -1.76
C GLU A 115 -5.36 -1.63 -0.30
N VAL A 116 -4.11 -1.72 0.19
CA VAL A 116 -3.81 -2.09 1.58
C VAL A 116 -4.36 -1.05 2.56
N LEU A 117 -4.16 0.24 2.30
CA LEU A 117 -4.69 1.31 3.15
C LEU A 117 -6.22 1.36 3.12
N TYR A 118 -6.86 1.19 1.96
CA TYR A 118 -8.32 1.12 1.86
C TYR A 118 -8.89 -0.06 2.65
N MET A 119 -8.18 -1.16 2.72
CA MET A 119 -8.54 -2.33 3.53
C MET A 119 -8.16 -2.17 5.02
N LYS A 120 -7.70 -0.97 5.42
CA LYS A 120 -7.28 -0.66 6.79
C LYS A 120 -6.21 -1.61 7.31
N ARG A 121 -5.23 -1.89 6.47
CA ARG A 121 -4.04 -2.67 6.77
C ARG A 121 -2.80 -1.81 6.58
N VAL A 122 -1.68 -2.25 7.10
CA VAL A 122 -0.42 -1.51 7.07
C VAL A 122 0.45 -2.01 5.92
N PRO A 123 0.72 -1.17 4.91
CA PRO A 123 1.70 -1.52 3.90
C PRO A 123 3.12 -1.49 4.47
N VAL A 124 3.92 -2.50 4.12
CA VAL A 124 5.37 -2.53 4.39
C VAL A 124 6.09 -2.18 3.11
N MET A 125 6.84 -1.09 3.13
CA MET A 125 7.50 -0.54 1.94
C MET A 125 8.98 -0.30 2.20
N LYS A 126 9.80 -0.42 1.15
CA LYS A 126 11.18 0.06 1.21
C LYS A 126 11.21 1.58 1.26
N ARG A 127 12.17 2.13 2.03
CA ARG A 127 12.39 3.58 2.09
C ARG A 127 12.75 4.11 0.71
N ASP A 128 11.97 5.07 0.28
CA ASP A 128 12.18 5.83 -0.96
C ASP A 128 11.69 7.26 -0.71
N PRO A 129 12.47 8.30 -1.03
CA PRO A 129 12.10 9.68 -0.72
C PRO A 129 10.77 10.11 -1.33
N TYR A 130 10.43 9.61 -2.54
CA TYR A 130 9.14 9.88 -3.19
C TYR A 130 7.98 9.24 -2.40
N LEU A 131 8.12 7.96 -2.01
CA LEU A 131 7.09 7.25 -1.25
C LEU A 131 6.95 7.84 0.16
N GLN A 132 8.05 8.16 0.83
CA GLN A 132 8.01 8.75 2.18
C GLN A 132 7.28 10.11 2.18
N GLU A 133 7.49 10.94 1.17
CA GLU A 133 6.74 12.20 1.04
C GLU A 133 5.27 11.95 0.70
N LEU A 134 4.98 11.01 -0.22
CA LEU A 134 3.61 10.68 -0.64
C LEU A 134 2.77 10.10 0.51
N PHE A 135 3.37 9.21 1.31
CA PHE A 135 2.70 8.49 2.39
C PHE A 135 2.98 9.05 3.79
N LYS A 136 3.52 10.26 3.92
CA LYS A 136 3.92 10.85 5.21
C LYS A 136 2.81 10.96 6.26
N ASN A 137 1.56 10.97 5.83
CA ASN A 137 0.38 11.08 6.68
C ASN A 137 -0.37 9.74 6.84
N TYR A 138 0.22 8.64 6.40
CA TYR A 138 -0.41 7.31 6.44
C TYR A 138 0.45 6.33 7.23
N PRO A 139 -0.15 5.36 7.92
CA PRO A 139 0.57 4.33 8.64
C PRO A 139 1.26 3.38 7.65
N VAL A 140 2.58 3.48 7.59
CA VAL A 140 3.44 2.66 6.73
C VAL A 140 4.60 2.13 7.57
N LEU A 141 4.86 0.83 7.50
CA LEU A 141 6.08 0.27 8.04
C LEU A 141 7.21 0.38 7.01
N TRP A 142 8.18 1.23 7.32
CA TRP A 142 9.33 1.49 6.46
C TRP A 142 10.49 0.58 6.78
N VAL A 143 11.02 -0.08 5.77
CA VAL A 143 12.18 -0.99 5.86
C VAL A 143 13.26 -0.58 4.86
N ASP A 144 14.51 -0.95 5.11
CA ASP A 144 15.61 -0.78 4.14
C ASP A 144 15.70 -2.00 3.22
N ASP A 145 15.42 -3.19 3.80
CA ASP A 145 15.30 -4.42 3.02
C ASP A 145 14.17 -5.31 3.58
N PHE A 146 13.45 -6.02 2.70
CA PHE A 146 12.39 -6.92 3.15
C PHE A 146 12.93 -8.13 3.95
N ALA A 147 14.20 -8.47 3.80
CA ALA A 147 14.85 -9.54 4.57
C ALA A 147 15.01 -9.20 6.07
N GLU A 148 14.95 -7.92 6.47
CA GLU A 148 15.03 -7.54 7.88
C GLU A 148 13.73 -7.76 8.67
N ILE A 149 12.62 -8.07 7.97
CA ILE A 149 11.32 -8.22 8.60
C ILE A 149 11.28 -9.49 9.44
N THR A 150 11.02 -9.31 10.72
CA THR A 150 10.81 -10.40 11.68
C THR A 150 9.43 -10.29 12.32
N GLN A 151 8.91 -11.40 12.87
CA GLN A 151 7.68 -11.35 13.65
C GLN A 151 7.76 -10.33 14.78
N LYS A 152 8.90 -10.25 15.46
CA LYS A 152 9.13 -9.28 16.54
C LYS A 152 9.00 -7.85 16.03
N MET A 153 9.62 -7.51 14.89
CA MET A 153 9.50 -6.18 14.29
C MET A 153 8.03 -5.81 14.02
N LEU A 154 7.23 -6.75 13.48
CA LEU A 154 5.81 -6.51 13.21
C LEU A 154 5.02 -6.31 14.52
N MET A 155 5.33 -7.05 15.56
CA MET A 155 4.72 -6.90 16.89
C MET A 155 5.09 -5.55 17.54
N ASP A 156 6.35 -5.15 17.48
CA ASP A 156 6.84 -3.87 18.02
C ASP A 156 6.19 -2.66 17.31
N ASN A 157 5.74 -2.83 16.06
CA ASN A 157 5.07 -1.80 15.25
C ASN A 157 3.55 -1.98 15.17
N TYR A 158 2.94 -2.71 16.11
CA TYR A 158 1.50 -2.99 16.10
C TYR A 158 0.62 -1.72 16.18
N HIS A 159 1.13 -0.64 16.80
CA HIS A 159 0.45 0.66 16.84
C HIS A 159 0.06 1.18 15.45
N LEU A 160 0.83 0.88 14.40
CA LEU A 160 0.48 1.23 13.03
C LEU A 160 -0.84 0.56 12.56
N CYS A 161 -1.15 -0.63 13.10
CA CYS A 161 -2.42 -1.30 12.78
C CYS A 161 -3.61 -0.55 13.40
N GLU A 162 -3.45 0.02 14.59
CA GLU A 162 -4.47 0.85 15.24
C GLU A 162 -4.67 2.15 14.46
N GLU A 163 -3.57 2.78 14.03
CA GLU A 163 -3.63 3.95 13.15
C GLU A 163 -4.36 3.64 11.82
N ALA A 164 -4.06 2.48 11.21
CA ALA A 164 -4.70 2.05 9.97
C ALA A 164 -6.23 1.86 10.13
N GLN A 165 -6.69 1.32 11.28
CA GLN A 165 -8.12 1.21 11.57
C GLN A 165 -8.82 2.57 11.64
N ASN A 166 -8.10 3.60 12.08
CA ASN A 166 -8.63 4.95 12.26
C ASN A 166 -8.54 5.82 10.99
N ILE A 167 -7.99 5.31 9.88
CA ILE A 167 -7.95 6.06 8.61
C ILE A 167 -9.37 6.45 8.19
N ILE A 168 -9.56 7.74 7.95
CA ILE A 168 -10.76 8.27 7.31
C ILE A 168 -10.63 8.02 5.81
N LEU A 169 -11.43 7.10 5.26
CA LEU A 169 -11.30 6.65 3.86
C LEU A 169 -11.38 7.78 2.83
N GLY A 170 -12.12 8.86 3.15
CA GLY A 170 -12.14 10.06 2.30
C GLY A 170 -10.77 10.69 2.10
N GLN A 171 -9.86 10.56 3.07
CA GLN A 171 -8.49 11.09 2.97
C GLN A 171 -7.63 10.34 1.93
N LEU A 172 -8.00 9.10 1.57
CA LEU A 172 -7.35 8.34 0.51
C LEU A 172 -7.81 8.75 -0.90
N SER A 173 -8.76 9.67 -1.00
CA SER A 173 -9.35 10.06 -2.28
C SER A 173 -8.53 11.14 -3.00
N LEU A 174 -8.57 11.11 -4.35
CA LEU A 174 -7.96 12.16 -5.17
C LEU A 174 -8.51 13.56 -4.85
N PRO A 175 -9.83 13.78 -4.65
CA PRO A 175 -10.35 15.09 -4.25
C PRO A 175 -9.70 15.64 -2.96
N TYR A 176 -9.52 14.79 -1.95
CA TYR A 176 -8.84 15.21 -0.72
C TYR A 176 -7.37 15.57 -0.97
N TYR A 177 -6.67 14.76 -1.73
CA TYR A 177 -5.27 15.03 -2.11
C TYR A 177 -5.15 16.37 -2.85
N PHE A 178 -5.97 16.62 -3.88
CA PHE A 178 -5.92 17.88 -4.61
C PHE A 178 -6.28 19.07 -3.74
N HIS A 179 -7.31 18.95 -2.89
CA HIS A 179 -7.68 20.02 -1.97
C HIS A 179 -6.52 20.39 -1.05
N THR A 180 -5.87 19.41 -0.40
CA THR A 180 -4.74 19.67 0.50
C THR A 180 -3.53 20.25 -0.24
N THR A 181 -3.24 19.76 -1.46
CA THR A 181 -2.14 20.28 -2.28
C THR A 181 -2.37 21.71 -2.72
N VAL A 182 -3.59 22.06 -3.14
CA VAL A 182 -3.95 23.44 -3.52
C VAL A 182 -3.89 24.36 -2.30
N HIS A 183 -4.47 23.94 -1.17
CA HIS A 183 -4.42 24.70 0.06
C HIS A 183 -2.98 25.02 0.48
N GLN A 184 -2.12 24.00 0.53
CA GLN A 184 -0.70 24.20 0.83
C GLN A 184 0.01 25.13 -0.17
N ALA A 185 -0.38 25.10 -1.45
CA ALA A 185 0.23 25.97 -2.46
C ALA A 185 -0.19 27.44 -2.35
N LEU A 186 -1.39 27.69 -1.81
CA LEU A 186 -1.93 29.06 -1.67
C LEU A 186 -1.53 29.73 -0.36
N TYR A 187 -1.29 28.96 0.71
CA TYR A 187 -1.10 29.47 2.06
C TYR A 187 0.28 29.12 2.66
N ALA A 188 1.20 28.53 1.89
CA ALA A 188 2.61 28.31 2.24
C ALA A 188 3.49 29.41 1.64
#